data_711da9384c0d54bdfb1d866d4d367654
#
_entry.id   711da9384c0d54bdfb1d866d4d367654
#
_cell.length_a   1.000
_cell.length_b   1.000
_cell.length_c   1.000
_cell.angle_alpha   90.00
_cell.angle_beta   90.00
_cell.angle_gamma   90.00
#
_symmetry.space_group_name_H-M   'P 1'
#
loop_
_entity.id
_entity.type
_entity.pdbx_description
1 polymer ?
#
loop_
_entity_poly.entity_id
_entity_poly.type
_entity_poly.pdbx_seq_one_letter_code
_entity_poly.pdbx_strand_id
1 'polypeptide(L)'
;MAYFFYMKWIYLFIAGVLEITWAVAMKMFNGFTVLIPSIVTGVGYIASAVFLAIALRQLPLGTAYAMWTGMGILGTTLLGVFLFHEKLSASQGICVILIVVGIAGLKILAKE
;
A
#
# COMPACT_ATOMS: atom_id res chain seq x y z
N MET A 1 -11.03 7.79 -23.29
CA MET A 1 -11.63 8.00 -21.95
C MET A 1 -11.56 6.74 -21.08
N ALA A 2 -11.96 5.57 -21.60
CA ALA A 2 -11.81 4.33 -20.84
C ALA A 2 -10.36 4.07 -20.44
N TYR A 3 -9.42 4.45 -21.28
CA TYR A 3 -8.00 4.30 -20.99
C TYR A 3 -7.59 5.03 -19.71
N PHE A 4 -7.99 6.32 -19.57
CA PHE A 4 -7.69 7.10 -18.37
C PHE A 4 -8.43 6.56 -17.15
N PHE A 5 -9.63 6.05 -17.35
CA PHE A 5 -10.45 5.48 -16.30
C PHE A 5 -9.71 4.33 -15.60
N TYR A 6 -9.08 3.44 -16.39
CA TYR A 6 -8.33 2.31 -15.83
C TYR A 6 -6.95 2.71 -15.32
N MET A 7 -6.30 3.71 -15.94
CA MET A 7 -4.95 4.09 -15.58
C MET A 7 -4.84 4.59 -14.15
N LYS A 8 -5.83 5.34 -13.66
CA LYS A 8 -5.79 5.86 -12.29
C LYS A 8 -5.75 4.73 -11.26
N TRP A 9 -6.47 3.65 -11.51
CA TRP A 9 -6.46 2.49 -10.62
C TRP A 9 -5.16 1.71 -10.71
N ILE A 10 -4.57 1.64 -11.91
CA ILE A 10 -3.27 1.00 -12.12
C ILE A 10 -2.19 1.77 -11.35
N TYR A 11 -2.17 3.10 -11.45
CA TYR A 11 -1.21 3.90 -10.70
C TYR A 11 -1.38 3.72 -9.20
N LEU A 12 -2.61 3.67 -8.73
CA LEU A 12 -2.88 3.46 -7.32
C LEU A 12 -2.38 2.08 -6.87
N PHE A 13 -2.63 1.05 -7.67
CA PHE A 13 -2.16 -0.30 -7.36
C PHE A 13 -0.64 -0.38 -7.30
N ILE A 14 0.04 0.25 -8.27
CA ILE A 14 1.51 0.29 -8.27
C ILE A 14 2.00 1.02 -7.02
N ALA A 15 1.37 2.12 -6.65
CA ALA A 15 1.73 2.86 -5.44
C ALA A 15 1.60 1.98 -4.19
N GLY A 16 0.53 1.17 -4.12
CA GLY A 16 0.32 0.26 -3.01
C GLY A 16 1.37 -0.84 -2.93
N VAL A 17 1.74 -1.42 -4.07
CA VAL A 17 2.79 -2.45 -4.12
C VAL A 17 4.13 -1.85 -3.71
N LEU A 18 4.46 -0.65 -4.16
CA LEU A 18 5.69 0.02 -3.77
C LEU A 18 5.69 0.37 -2.28
N GLU A 19 4.54 0.73 -1.72
CA GLU A 19 4.40 0.97 -0.29
C GLU A 19 4.75 -0.28 0.51
N ILE A 20 4.23 -1.43 0.11
CA ILE A 20 4.52 -2.71 0.75
C ILE A 20 6.03 -3.00 0.63
N THR A 21 6.59 -2.79 -0.54
CA THR A 21 7.99 -3.11 -0.82
C THR A 21 8.94 -2.31 0.07
N TRP A 22 8.76 -0.97 0.12
CA TRP A 22 9.70 -0.17 0.92
C TRP A 22 9.51 -0.42 2.42
N ALA A 23 8.29 -0.68 2.86
CA ALA A 23 8.03 -0.95 4.28
C ALA A 23 8.68 -2.26 4.72
N VAL A 24 8.56 -3.32 3.90
CA VAL A 24 9.20 -4.61 4.20
C VAL A 24 10.72 -4.46 4.15
N ALA A 25 11.24 -3.75 3.15
CA ALA A 25 12.67 -3.51 3.04
C ALA A 25 13.21 -2.76 4.27
N MET A 26 12.47 -1.78 4.76
CA MET A 26 12.85 -1.03 5.95
C MET A 26 13.02 -1.94 7.16
N LYS A 27 12.09 -2.89 7.33
CA LYS A 27 12.20 -3.83 8.45
C LYS A 27 13.34 -4.82 8.26
N MET A 28 13.52 -5.32 7.02
CA MET A 28 14.59 -6.27 6.73
C MET A 28 15.98 -5.69 7.01
N PHE A 29 16.14 -4.38 6.82
CA PHE A 29 17.43 -3.71 6.93
C PHE A 29 17.54 -2.81 8.16
N ASN A 30 16.77 -3.15 9.20
CA ASN A 30 16.85 -2.49 10.52
C ASN A 30 16.75 -0.97 10.45
N GLY A 31 15.79 -0.48 9.65
CA GLY A 31 15.42 0.94 9.67
C GLY A 31 16.55 1.89 9.30
N PHE A 32 17.12 1.75 8.11
CA PHE A 32 18.16 2.64 7.58
C PHE A 32 19.53 2.51 8.25
N THR A 33 19.82 1.39 8.91
CA THR A 33 21.14 1.18 9.51
C THR A 33 22.18 0.71 8.51
N VAL A 34 21.76 0.22 7.33
CA VAL A 34 22.66 -0.22 6.26
C VAL A 34 22.42 0.66 5.04
N LEU A 35 23.50 1.25 4.50
CA LEU A 35 23.41 2.31 3.49
C LEU A 35 22.69 1.90 2.21
N ILE A 36 23.12 0.83 1.57
CA ILE A 36 22.54 0.45 0.26
C ILE A 36 21.07 0.05 0.38
N PRO A 37 20.68 -0.83 1.33
CA PRO A 37 19.26 -1.12 1.55
C PRO A 37 18.44 0.09 1.95
N SER A 38 19.04 1.04 2.68
CA SER A 38 18.36 2.28 3.04
C SER A 38 18.04 3.12 1.82
N ILE A 39 18.95 3.17 0.83
CA ILE A 39 18.71 3.86 -0.43
C ILE A 39 17.56 3.20 -1.18
N VAL A 40 17.55 1.87 -1.26
CA VAL A 40 16.45 1.14 -1.91
C VAL A 40 15.11 1.45 -1.25
N THR A 41 15.08 1.46 0.09
CA THR A 41 13.88 1.79 0.84
C THR A 41 13.41 3.22 0.54
N GLY A 42 14.33 4.18 0.54
CA GLY A 42 14.02 5.56 0.25
C GLY A 42 13.50 5.77 -1.16
N VAL A 43 14.12 5.13 -2.14
CA VAL A 43 13.65 5.20 -3.53
C VAL A 43 12.26 4.59 -3.67
N GLY A 44 12.01 3.46 -3.02
CA GLY A 44 10.69 2.83 -3.03
C GLY A 44 9.62 3.73 -2.42
N TYR A 45 9.94 4.39 -1.33
CA TYR A 45 9.03 5.34 -0.69
C TYR A 45 8.68 6.50 -1.62
N ILE A 46 9.69 7.11 -2.22
CA ILE A 46 9.49 8.24 -3.14
C ILE A 46 8.68 7.79 -4.36
N ALA A 47 9.02 6.64 -4.94
CA ALA A 47 8.29 6.12 -6.10
C ALA A 47 6.83 5.85 -5.76
N SER A 48 6.55 5.28 -4.58
CA SER A 48 5.19 5.03 -4.13
C SER A 48 4.40 6.35 -4.05
N ALA A 49 5.00 7.37 -3.46
CA ALA A 49 4.35 8.68 -3.33
C ALA A 49 4.08 9.32 -4.69
N VAL A 50 5.01 9.17 -5.65
CA VAL A 50 4.82 9.72 -7.01
C VAL A 50 3.65 9.04 -7.71
N PHE A 51 3.58 7.70 -7.67
CA PHE A 51 2.46 6.99 -8.29
C PHE A 51 1.14 7.33 -7.61
N LEU A 52 1.12 7.48 -6.29
CA LEU A 52 -0.07 7.93 -5.59
C LEU A 52 -0.48 9.33 -6.06
N ALA A 53 0.46 10.24 -6.18
CA ALA A 53 0.18 11.60 -6.63
C ALA A 53 -0.43 11.62 -8.03
N ILE A 54 0.04 10.75 -8.92
CA ILE A 54 -0.53 10.62 -10.26
C ILE A 54 -1.97 10.13 -10.18
N ALA A 55 -2.23 9.11 -9.36
CA ALA A 55 -3.57 8.59 -9.18
C ALA A 55 -4.53 9.64 -8.61
N LEU A 56 -4.04 10.52 -7.73
CA LEU A 56 -4.83 11.57 -7.11
C LEU A 56 -5.35 12.61 -8.09
N ARG A 57 -4.79 12.68 -9.29
CA ARG A 57 -5.30 13.58 -10.32
C ARG A 57 -6.73 13.25 -10.71
N GLN A 58 -7.16 12.00 -10.55
CA GLN A 58 -8.46 11.54 -11.02
C GLN A 58 -9.28 10.83 -9.95
N LEU A 59 -8.73 10.64 -8.77
CA LEU A 59 -9.42 9.97 -7.68
C LEU A 59 -9.61 10.93 -6.51
N PRO A 60 -10.72 10.80 -5.75
CA PRO A 60 -10.88 11.57 -4.53
C PRO A 60 -9.74 11.27 -3.56
N LEU A 61 -9.28 12.29 -2.86
CA LEU A 61 -8.15 12.16 -1.95
C LEU A 61 -8.38 11.08 -0.89
N GLY A 62 -9.52 11.13 -0.22
CA GLY A 62 -9.80 10.19 0.86
C GLY A 62 -9.88 8.76 0.38
N THR A 63 -10.53 8.53 -0.75
CA THR A 63 -10.65 7.18 -1.32
C THR A 63 -9.28 6.63 -1.72
N ALA A 64 -8.51 7.42 -2.47
CA ALA A 64 -7.20 6.97 -2.94
C ALA A 64 -6.24 6.73 -1.77
N TYR A 65 -6.23 7.64 -0.81
CA TYR A 65 -5.33 7.52 0.34
C TYR A 65 -5.69 6.32 1.21
N ALA A 66 -6.99 6.12 1.46
CA ALA A 66 -7.44 4.98 2.26
C ALA A 66 -7.09 3.65 1.58
N MET A 67 -7.25 3.57 0.27
CA MET A 67 -6.91 2.36 -0.48
C MET A 67 -5.41 2.12 -0.51
N TRP A 68 -4.62 3.16 -0.73
CA TRP A 68 -3.16 3.07 -0.71
C TRP A 68 -2.65 2.59 0.66
N THR A 69 -3.12 3.24 1.72
CA THR A 69 -2.75 2.87 3.09
C THR A 69 -3.24 1.48 3.45
N GLY A 70 -4.48 1.15 3.08
CA GLY A 70 -5.06 -0.15 3.37
C GLY A 70 -4.34 -1.28 2.65
N MET A 71 -3.95 -1.08 1.40
CA MET A 71 -3.14 -2.05 0.67
C MET A 71 -1.80 -2.26 1.36
N GLY A 72 -1.17 -1.17 1.80
CA GLY A 72 0.08 -1.24 2.53
C GLY A 72 -0.07 -2.04 3.83
N ILE A 73 -1.12 -1.77 4.59
CA ILE A 73 -1.39 -2.49 5.84
C ILE A 73 -1.61 -3.98 5.57
N LEU A 74 -2.44 -4.31 4.59
CA LEU A 74 -2.73 -5.70 4.26
C LEU A 74 -1.47 -6.43 3.82
N GLY A 75 -0.72 -5.86 2.89
CA GLY A 75 0.48 -6.49 2.35
C GLY A 75 1.57 -6.65 3.40
N THR A 76 1.82 -5.61 4.20
CA THR A 76 2.85 -5.68 5.23
C THR A 76 2.45 -6.63 6.35
N THR A 77 1.17 -6.72 6.70
CA THR A 77 0.71 -7.67 7.69
C THR A 77 0.93 -9.11 7.23
N LEU A 78 0.55 -9.41 5.98
CA LEU A 78 0.73 -10.75 5.44
C LEU A 78 2.21 -11.13 5.34
N LEU A 79 3.04 -10.22 4.83
CA LEU A 79 4.48 -10.48 4.73
C LEU A 79 5.15 -10.51 6.09
N GLY A 80 4.66 -9.75 7.05
CA GLY A 80 5.16 -9.83 8.42
C GLY A 80 4.97 -11.22 9.00
N VAL A 81 3.79 -11.82 8.78
CA VAL A 81 3.53 -13.18 9.24
C VAL A 81 4.42 -14.19 8.52
N PHE A 82 4.54 -14.10 7.20
CA PHE A 82 5.27 -15.10 6.42
C PHE A 82 6.78 -14.95 6.47
N LEU A 83 7.29 -13.71 6.40
CA LEU A 83 8.72 -13.46 6.32
C LEU A 83 9.38 -13.29 7.69
N PHE A 84 8.70 -12.66 8.61
CA PHE A 84 9.26 -12.31 9.91
C PHE A 84 8.67 -13.15 11.03
N HIS A 85 7.82 -14.11 10.70
CA HIS A 85 7.18 -15.01 11.67
C HIS A 85 6.44 -14.27 12.78
N GLU A 86 5.87 -13.12 12.44
CA GLU A 86 5.08 -12.35 13.39
C GLU A 86 3.77 -13.07 13.67
N LYS A 87 3.32 -12.96 14.90
CA LYS A 87 2.08 -13.60 15.32
C LYS A 87 0.90 -12.68 15.05
N LEU A 88 -0.15 -13.25 14.49
CA LEU A 88 -1.39 -12.54 14.24
C LEU A 88 -2.49 -13.21 15.03
N SER A 89 -3.03 -12.50 16.02
CA SER A 89 -4.14 -13.03 16.83
C SER A 89 -5.44 -13.04 16.01
N ALA A 90 -6.43 -13.80 16.48
CA ALA A 90 -7.74 -13.83 15.83
C ALA A 90 -8.37 -12.44 15.78
N SER A 91 -8.23 -11.66 16.86
CA SER A 91 -8.75 -10.29 16.90
C SER A 91 -8.08 -9.40 15.89
N GLN A 92 -6.76 -9.50 15.74
CA GLN A 92 -6.00 -8.75 14.74
C GLN A 92 -6.40 -9.16 13.33
N GLY A 93 -6.63 -10.45 13.11
CA GLY A 93 -7.10 -10.96 11.81
C GLY A 93 -8.45 -10.37 11.44
N ILE A 94 -9.36 -10.24 12.39
CA ILE A 94 -10.66 -9.62 12.18
C ILE A 94 -10.48 -8.15 11.77
N CYS A 95 -9.57 -7.43 12.43
CA CYS A 95 -9.30 -6.03 12.08
C CYS A 95 -8.76 -5.90 10.66
N VAL A 96 -7.89 -6.81 10.24
CA VAL A 96 -7.37 -6.80 8.86
C VAL A 96 -8.49 -7.06 7.85
N ILE A 97 -9.41 -7.99 8.17
CA ILE A 97 -10.56 -8.26 7.32
C ILE A 97 -11.43 -7.02 7.19
N LEU A 98 -11.64 -6.27 8.28
CA LEU A 98 -12.41 -5.03 8.23
C LEU A 98 -11.77 -3.99 7.31
N ILE A 99 -10.46 -3.90 7.31
CA ILE A 99 -9.73 -3.01 6.39
C ILE A 99 -9.99 -3.42 4.94
N VAL A 100 -9.88 -4.71 4.64
CA VAL A 100 -10.11 -5.24 3.29
C VAL A 100 -11.55 -4.95 2.83
N VAL A 101 -12.52 -5.18 3.70
CA VAL A 101 -13.92 -4.88 3.40
C VAL A 101 -14.11 -3.40 3.14
N GLY A 102 -13.48 -2.54 3.94
CA GLY A 102 -13.53 -1.09 3.75
C GLY A 102 -12.96 -0.67 2.40
N ILE A 103 -11.82 -1.23 2.01
CA ILE A 103 -11.20 -0.95 0.72
C ILE A 103 -12.11 -1.37 -0.43
N ALA A 104 -12.66 -2.58 -0.35
CA ALA A 104 -13.57 -3.08 -1.37
C ALA A 104 -14.81 -2.19 -1.47
N GLY A 105 -15.35 -1.75 -0.33
CA GLY A 105 -16.48 -0.85 -0.30
C GLY A 105 -16.18 0.49 -0.95
N LEU A 106 -15.02 1.06 -0.67
CA LEU A 106 -14.60 2.33 -1.27
C LEU A 106 -14.48 2.20 -2.79
N LYS A 107 -13.92 1.08 -3.26
CA LYS A 107 -13.78 0.86 -4.70
C LYS A 107 -15.15 0.75 -5.37
N ILE A 108 -16.07 0.01 -4.77
CA ILE A 108 -17.42 -0.20 -5.31
C ILE A 108 -18.21 1.10 -5.30
N LEU A 109 -18.10 1.87 -4.23
CA LEU A 109 -18.86 3.10 -4.05
C LEU A 109 -18.21 4.31 -4.74
N ALA A 110 -17.00 4.17 -5.24
CA ALA A 110 -16.30 5.28 -5.89
C ALA A 110 -17.08 5.72 -7.13
N LYS A 111 -17.31 7.03 -7.22
CA LYS A 111 -17.96 7.64 -8.39
C LYS A 111 -16.88 8.15 -9.33
N GLU A 112 -16.95 7.72 -10.55
CA GLU A 112 -15.92 8.01 -11.53
C GLU A 112 -16.49 8.63 -12.79
#